data_c01b68deda9b79a1627c59f811d3f626
#
_entry.id   c01b68deda9b79a1627c59f811d3f626
#
_cell.length_a   1.000
_cell.length_b   1.000
_cell.length_c   1.000
_cell.angle_alpha   90.00
_cell.angle_beta   90.00
_cell.angle_gamma   90.00
#
_symmetry.space_group_name_H-M   'P 1'
#
loop_
_entity.id
_entity.type
_entity.pdbx_description
1 polymer ?
#
loop_
_entity_poly.entity_id
_entity_poly.type
_entity_poly.pdbx_seq_one_letter_code
_entity_poly.pdbx_strand_id
1 'polypeptide(L)'
;DVENGARVSKGWFKVVAAEMLNKGKYDDDEDAWYYADGSGKLYAGEFKTIKGKKYAFRNDGRMISGLKFIKVGNHDLVDVVADDDDNHSFEDEDAFLAEAYTYFEGNGYKCYYFGNGEDGAMRTGKTSLTFDGENTNFYFEKSGGKKGAGVTGEKDNKLYQSGMLLKANSDDKYTVVDKETHINVDGSKYYTYTKLADAEAFMKSVKVNGG
;
A
#
# COMPACT_ATOMS: atom_id res chain seq x y z
N ASP A 1 16.73 -10.58 -23.73
CA ASP A 1 18.01 -11.09 -23.23
C ASP A 1 19.08 -10.04 -23.53
N VAL A 2 19.74 -9.55 -22.50
CA VAL A 2 20.72 -8.45 -22.60
C VAL A 2 21.98 -8.90 -23.33
N GLU A 3 22.31 -10.19 -23.27
CA GLU A 3 23.56 -10.74 -23.85
C GLU A 3 23.46 -11.06 -25.34
N ASN A 4 22.29 -11.43 -25.85
CA ASN A 4 22.15 -11.88 -27.22
C ASN A 4 20.99 -11.24 -28.00
N GLY A 5 20.30 -10.27 -27.42
CA GLY A 5 19.16 -9.58 -28.04
C GLY A 5 17.91 -10.46 -28.21
N ALA A 6 17.89 -11.66 -27.63
CA ALA A 6 16.75 -12.55 -27.77
C ALA A 6 15.55 -12.00 -26.99
N ARG A 7 14.38 -12.01 -27.61
CA ARG A 7 13.13 -11.59 -26.99
C ARG A 7 12.74 -12.52 -25.85
N VAL A 8 12.42 -11.98 -24.68
CA VAL A 8 11.79 -12.75 -23.61
C VAL A 8 10.39 -13.14 -24.03
N SER A 9 10.13 -14.42 -24.16
CA SER A 9 8.85 -14.94 -24.67
C SER A 9 7.84 -15.31 -23.58
N LYS A 10 8.28 -15.49 -22.36
CA LYS A 10 7.41 -15.73 -21.18
C LYS A 10 8.25 -15.79 -19.92
N GLY A 11 7.81 -15.11 -18.86
CA GLY A 11 8.40 -15.26 -17.55
C GLY A 11 8.94 -13.97 -16.97
N TRP A 12 9.55 -14.13 -15.81
CA TRP A 12 10.19 -13.06 -15.07
C TRP A 12 11.57 -12.75 -15.64
N PHE A 13 11.92 -11.47 -15.63
CA PHE A 13 13.26 -11.00 -15.92
C PHE A 13 13.52 -9.69 -15.19
N LYS A 14 14.78 -9.41 -14.88
CA LYS A 14 15.22 -8.22 -14.16
C LYS A 14 16.18 -7.46 -15.07
N VAL A 15 15.87 -6.21 -15.33
CA VAL A 15 16.67 -5.34 -16.21
C VAL A 15 16.54 -3.90 -15.78
N VAL A 16 17.53 -3.09 -16.11
CA VAL A 16 17.43 -1.63 -16.06
C VAL A 16 16.34 -1.19 -17.02
N ALA A 17 15.44 -0.31 -16.58
CA ALA A 17 14.40 0.24 -17.45
C ALA A 17 15.05 0.98 -18.61
N ALA A 18 14.58 0.71 -19.83
CA ALA A 18 15.04 1.50 -20.97
C ALA A 18 14.57 2.95 -20.79
N GLU A 19 15.47 3.89 -20.93
CA GLU A 19 15.23 5.35 -20.83
C GLU A 19 14.00 5.80 -21.64
N MET A 20 13.72 5.11 -22.74
CA MET A 20 12.56 5.38 -23.60
C MET A 20 11.20 5.02 -22.98
N LEU A 21 11.17 4.15 -21.95
CA LEU A 21 9.92 3.69 -21.34
C LEU A 21 9.44 4.65 -20.24
N ASN A 22 10.35 5.43 -19.67
CA ASN A 22 10.00 6.35 -18.59
C ASN A 22 10.94 7.55 -18.50
N LYS A 23 10.92 8.39 -19.53
CA LYS A 23 11.79 9.55 -19.66
C LYS A 23 11.59 10.51 -18.48
N GLY A 24 12.62 10.66 -17.64
CA GLY A 24 12.71 11.68 -16.57
C GLY A 24 12.07 11.29 -15.23
N LYS A 25 11.60 10.05 -15.06
CA LYS A 25 10.99 9.63 -13.80
C LYS A 25 11.82 8.60 -13.01
N TYR A 26 12.76 7.92 -13.67
CA TYR A 26 13.65 6.93 -13.07
C TYR A 26 15.02 7.05 -13.74
N ASP A 27 15.78 8.06 -13.32
CA ASP A 27 17.18 8.28 -13.75
C ASP A 27 18.17 7.40 -12.99
N ASP A 28 17.67 6.42 -12.23
CA ASP A 28 18.49 5.47 -11.52
C ASP A 28 18.77 4.26 -12.42
N ASP A 29 20.02 3.87 -12.46
CA ASP A 29 20.50 2.65 -13.13
C ASP A 29 20.04 1.36 -12.42
N GLU A 30 18.93 1.40 -11.64
CA GLU A 30 18.46 0.28 -10.86
C GLU A 30 17.67 -0.73 -11.70
N ASP A 31 17.97 -2.00 -11.48
CA ASP A 31 17.23 -3.11 -12.08
C ASP A 31 15.81 -3.20 -11.51
N ALA A 32 14.83 -3.37 -12.39
CA ALA A 32 13.45 -3.66 -12.01
C ALA A 32 12.99 -5.02 -12.55
N TRP A 33 12.04 -5.63 -11.83
CA TRP A 33 11.41 -6.86 -12.26
C TRP A 33 10.25 -6.59 -13.21
N TYR A 34 10.20 -7.38 -14.29
CA TYR A 34 9.15 -7.39 -15.29
C TYR A 34 8.65 -8.81 -15.53
N TYR A 35 7.45 -8.93 -16.06
CA TYR A 35 6.92 -10.21 -16.52
C TYR A 35 6.36 -10.10 -17.94
N ALA A 36 6.84 -10.98 -18.82
CA ALA A 36 6.32 -11.12 -20.18
C ALA A 36 5.33 -12.29 -20.27
N ASP A 37 4.22 -12.10 -20.97
CA ASP A 37 3.30 -13.18 -21.32
C ASP A 37 3.85 -14.09 -22.42
N GLY A 38 3.07 -15.10 -22.82
CA GLY A 38 3.48 -16.06 -23.86
C GLY A 38 3.73 -15.43 -25.23
N SER A 39 3.22 -14.24 -25.50
CA SER A 39 3.46 -13.46 -26.72
C SER A 39 4.66 -12.51 -26.59
N GLY A 40 5.26 -12.42 -25.39
CA GLY A 40 6.32 -11.49 -25.04
C GLY A 40 5.84 -10.07 -24.75
N LYS A 41 4.53 -9.89 -24.51
CA LYS A 41 3.97 -8.62 -24.05
C LYS A 41 4.16 -8.49 -22.54
N LEU A 42 4.60 -7.32 -22.07
CA LEU A 42 4.72 -7.02 -20.65
C LEU A 42 3.35 -6.84 -20.01
N TYR A 43 3.20 -7.33 -18.78
CA TYR A 43 2.11 -6.89 -17.92
C TYR A 43 2.42 -5.46 -17.45
N ALA A 44 1.44 -4.56 -17.57
CA ALA A 44 1.58 -3.16 -17.23
C ALA A 44 0.22 -2.58 -16.82
N GLY A 45 0.23 -1.74 -15.79
CA GLY A 45 -0.96 -1.05 -15.30
C GLY A 45 -2.04 -1.96 -14.72
N GLU A 46 -1.69 -3.13 -14.21
CA GLU A 46 -2.69 -4.13 -13.83
C GLU A 46 -2.23 -5.07 -12.70
N PHE A 47 -3.21 -5.70 -12.04
CA PHE A 47 -2.96 -6.85 -11.19
C PHE A 47 -2.94 -8.14 -12.03
N LYS A 48 -2.01 -9.04 -11.74
CA LYS A 48 -1.94 -10.37 -12.38
C LYS A 48 -1.68 -11.48 -11.37
N THR A 49 -2.35 -12.61 -11.60
CA THR A 49 -2.04 -13.84 -10.87
C THR A 49 -1.08 -14.68 -11.70
N ILE A 50 0.09 -14.94 -11.14
CA ILE A 50 1.17 -15.71 -11.76
C ILE A 50 1.49 -16.87 -10.82
N LYS A 51 1.31 -18.10 -11.29
CA LYS A 51 1.54 -19.32 -10.50
C LYS A 51 0.87 -19.29 -9.10
N GLY A 52 -0.38 -18.79 -9.04
CA GLY A 52 -1.17 -18.73 -7.81
C GLY A 52 -0.89 -17.56 -6.87
N LYS A 53 0.13 -16.76 -7.14
CA LYS A 53 0.44 -15.53 -6.41
C LYS A 53 -0.03 -14.30 -7.19
N LYS A 54 -0.54 -13.29 -6.50
CA LYS A 54 -1.00 -12.05 -7.12
C LYS A 54 0.10 -10.99 -7.05
N TYR A 55 0.32 -10.33 -8.18
CA TYR A 55 1.29 -9.25 -8.35
C TYR A 55 0.61 -8.03 -8.92
N ALA A 56 1.26 -6.88 -8.84
CA ALA A 56 0.84 -5.65 -9.48
C ALA A 56 2.00 -5.07 -10.28
N PHE A 57 1.68 -4.45 -11.41
CA PHE A 57 2.65 -3.86 -12.31
C PHE A 57 2.28 -2.40 -12.59
N ARG A 58 3.27 -1.51 -12.53
CA ARG A 58 3.11 -0.11 -12.91
C ARG A 58 2.80 0.02 -14.41
N ASN A 59 2.37 1.20 -14.84
CA ASN A 59 2.06 1.47 -16.25
C ASN A 59 3.25 1.27 -17.20
N ASP A 60 4.47 1.38 -16.70
CA ASP A 60 5.71 1.10 -17.43
C ASP A 60 6.13 -0.38 -17.40
N GLY A 61 5.37 -1.23 -16.70
CA GLY A 61 5.61 -2.66 -16.57
C GLY A 61 6.46 -3.07 -15.38
N ARG A 62 6.97 -2.15 -14.57
CA ARG A 62 7.73 -2.49 -13.36
C ARG A 62 6.84 -3.19 -12.33
N MET A 63 7.33 -4.28 -11.76
CA MET A 63 6.66 -4.95 -10.64
C MET A 63 6.61 -4.03 -9.43
N ILE A 64 5.45 -3.93 -8.80
CA ILE A 64 5.27 -3.18 -7.56
C ILE A 64 5.71 -4.06 -6.39
N SER A 65 6.46 -3.45 -5.46
CA SER A 65 6.89 -4.07 -4.21
C SER A 65 6.63 -3.16 -3.01
N GLY A 66 6.74 -3.71 -1.81
CA GLY A 66 6.58 -2.96 -0.57
C GLY A 66 5.14 -2.61 -0.23
N LEU A 67 4.98 -1.68 0.70
CA LEU A 67 3.70 -1.16 1.17
C LEU A 67 3.29 0.04 0.33
N LYS A 68 2.16 -0.04 -0.38
CA LYS A 68 1.75 0.98 -1.36
C LYS A 68 0.27 1.28 -1.25
N PHE A 69 -0.08 2.57 -1.42
CA PHE A 69 -1.46 2.99 -1.68
C PHE A 69 -1.69 3.00 -3.18
N ILE A 70 -2.73 2.30 -3.62
CA ILE A 70 -3.02 2.13 -5.05
C ILE A 70 -4.46 2.52 -5.31
N LYS A 71 -4.66 3.40 -6.29
CA LYS A 71 -5.96 3.70 -6.86
C LYS A 71 -6.25 2.73 -7.99
N VAL A 72 -7.34 1.98 -7.85
CA VAL A 72 -7.76 0.96 -8.81
C VAL A 72 -9.02 1.45 -9.51
N GLY A 73 -8.99 1.50 -10.84
CA GLY A 73 -10.17 1.67 -11.69
C GLY A 73 -10.82 0.32 -12.01
N ASN A 74 -11.56 0.26 -13.13
CA ASN A 74 -12.29 -0.93 -13.59
C ASN A 74 -11.37 -2.05 -14.14
N HIS A 75 -10.43 -2.53 -13.34
CA HIS A 75 -9.39 -3.54 -13.59
C HIS A 75 -7.97 -3.01 -13.77
N ASP A 76 -7.80 -1.72 -13.98
CA ASP A 76 -6.51 -1.10 -14.21
C ASP A 76 -6.01 -0.37 -12.97
N LEU A 77 -4.69 -0.33 -12.80
CA LEU A 77 -4.04 0.54 -11.85
C LEU A 77 -4.08 1.97 -12.39
N VAL A 78 -4.80 2.86 -11.69
CA VAL A 78 -4.94 4.26 -12.11
C VAL A 78 -3.79 5.09 -11.57
N ASP A 79 -3.39 4.83 -10.33
CA ASP A 79 -2.35 5.58 -9.64
C ASP A 79 -1.68 4.71 -8.57
N VAL A 80 -0.40 4.93 -8.34
CA VAL A 80 0.37 4.29 -7.27
C VAL A 80 1.06 5.38 -6.48
N VAL A 81 0.66 5.53 -5.23
CA VAL A 81 1.32 6.45 -4.31
C VAL A 81 2.56 5.76 -3.79
N ALA A 82 3.68 6.20 -4.29
CA ALA A 82 5.01 5.85 -3.83
C ALA A 82 5.84 7.10 -3.98
N ASP A 83 6.82 7.28 -3.14
CA ASP A 83 7.88 8.22 -3.45
C ASP A 83 8.65 7.72 -4.69
N ASP A 84 9.46 8.57 -5.28
CA ASP A 84 10.20 8.27 -6.51
C ASP A 84 11.13 7.05 -6.38
N ASP A 85 11.37 6.61 -5.15
CA ASP A 85 12.12 5.41 -4.82
C ASP A 85 11.18 4.21 -4.67
N ASP A 86 11.37 3.18 -5.49
CA ASP A 86 10.62 1.90 -5.41
C ASP A 86 10.83 1.15 -4.08
N ASN A 87 11.84 1.51 -3.32
CA ASN A 87 12.13 1.00 -2.00
C ASN A 87 11.57 1.86 -0.87
N HIS A 88 10.77 2.89 -1.20
CA HIS A 88 10.21 3.74 -0.17
C HIS A 88 9.46 2.91 0.87
N SER A 89 10.03 2.84 2.05
CA SER A 89 9.35 2.45 3.26
C SER A 89 8.97 3.71 3.99
N PHE A 90 7.74 3.79 4.50
CA PHE A 90 7.36 4.88 5.40
C PHE A 90 8.36 4.91 6.56
N GLU A 91 8.83 6.12 6.93
CA GLU A 91 9.85 6.27 7.96
C GLU A 91 9.37 5.72 9.31
N ASP A 92 8.10 6.03 9.67
CA ASP A 92 7.48 5.60 10.91
C ASP A 92 5.96 5.40 10.77
N GLU A 93 5.29 5.05 11.88
CA GLU A 93 3.83 4.88 11.93
C GLU A 93 3.09 6.19 11.62
N ASP A 94 3.59 7.33 12.06
CA ASP A 94 2.94 8.63 11.85
C ASP A 94 3.00 9.06 10.38
N ALA A 95 4.13 8.84 9.72
CA ALA A 95 4.29 9.07 8.27
C ALA A 95 3.31 8.18 7.48
N PHE A 96 3.19 6.90 7.83
CA PHE A 96 2.20 6.02 7.21
C PHE A 96 0.77 6.51 7.42
N LEU A 97 0.41 6.90 8.65
CA LEU A 97 -0.94 7.36 8.96
C LEU A 97 -1.30 8.67 8.26
N ALA A 98 -0.34 9.59 8.11
CA ALA A 98 -0.55 10.82 7.36
C ALA A 98 -0.96 10.53 5.90
N GLU A 99 -0.28 9.58 5.24
CA GLU A 99 -0.65 9.12 3.91
C GLU A 99 -1.99 8.37 3.91
N ALA A 100 -2.25 7.52 4.90
CA ALA A 100 -3.49 6.75 5.02
C ALA A 100 -4.74 7.62 5.18
N TYR A 101 -4.63 8.81 5.76
CA TYR A 101 -5.74 9.76 5.89
C TYR A 101 -6.03 10.50 4.58
N THR A 102 -5.04 10.61 3.71
CA THR A 102 -5.16 11.21 2.38
C THR A 102 -5.64 10.18 1.35
N TYR A 103 -5.01 8.99 1.37
CA TYR A 103 -5.23 7.92 0.39
C TYR A 103 -6.07 6.78 0.97
N PHE A 104 -7.35 7.05 1.22
CA PHE A 104 -8.29 6.06 1.77
C PHE A 104 -9.33 5.60 0.73
N GLU A 105 -10.15 4.62 1.10
CA GLU A 105 -11.10 3.96 0.19
C GLU A 105 -12.10 4.96 -0.43
N GLY A 106 -12.53 6.00 0.29
CA GLY A 106 -13.42 7.03 -0.22
C GLY A 106 -12.84 7.84 -1.38
N ASN A 107 -11.52 7.97 -1.44
CA ASN A 107 -10.79 8.58 -2.54
C ASN A 107 -10.40 7.58 -3.64
N GLY A 108 -10.87 6.32 -3.53
CA GLY A 108 -10.59 5.24 -4.48
C GLY A 108 -9.26 4.52 -4.26
N TYR A 109 -8.56 4.78 -3.16
CA TYR A 109 -7.29 4.14 -2.82
C TYR A 109 -7.49 2.96 -1.86
N LYS A 110 -6.60 1.98 -1.97
CA LYS A 110 -6.43 0.88 -1.01
C LYS A 110 -4.96 0.67 -0.76
N CYS A 111 -4.63 0.33 0.49
CA CYS A 111 -3.27 -0.03 0.85
C CYS A 111 -3.05 -1.53 0.60
N TYR A 112 -1.92 -1.88 -0.01
CA TYR A 112 -1.49 -3.26 -0.25
C TYR A 112 -0.05 -3.44 0.17
N TYR A 113 0.30 -4.68 0.52
CA TYR A 113 1.70 -5.06 0.77
C TYR A 113 2.14 -6.16 -0.20
N PHE A 114 3.17 -5.87 -0.98
CA PHE A 114 3.71 -6.74 -2.03
C PHE A 114 5.08 -7.35 -1.67
N GLY A 115 5.32 -7.60 -0.39
CA GLY A 115 6.60 -8.15 0.03
C GLY A 115 7.76 -7.17 -0.19
N ASN A 116 8.94 -7.72 -0.42
CA ASN A 116 10.13 -6.93 -0.74
C ASN A 116 10.38 -6.85 -2.25
N GLY A 117 11.38 -6.07 -2.65
CA GLY A 117 11.72 -5.84 -4.06
C GLY A 117 12.05 -7.10 -4.87
N GLU A 118 12.41 -8.19 -4.23
CA GLU A 118 12.74 -9.46 -4.89
C GLU A 118 11.54 -10.42 -5.03
N ASP A 119 10.51 -10.29 -4.19
CA ASP A 119 9.35 -11.19 -4.20
C ASP A 119 8.13 -10.55 -4.89
N GLY A 120 7.73 -9.34 -4.51
CA GLY A 120 6.60 -8.62 -5.08
C GLY A 120 5.23 -9.29 -4.96
N ALA A 121 5.13 -10.43 -4.31
CA ALA A 121 3.86 -11.14 -4.17
C ALA A 121 2.97 -10.46 -3.11
N MET A 122 1.72 -10.18 -3.47
CA MET A 122 0.72 -9.62 -2.56
C MET A 122 0.55 -10.46 -1.31
N ARG A 123 0.64 -9.83 -0.15
CA ARG A 123 0.41 -10.46 1.16
C ARG A 123 -1.04 -10.32 1.59
N THR A 124 -1.49 -11.26 2.41
CA THR A 124 -2.83 -11.27 3.01
C THR A 124 -2.76 -11.74 4.45
N GLY A 125 -3.76 -11.37 5.26
CA GLY A 125 -3.81 -11.73 6.67
C GLY A 125 -2.94 -10.84 7.54
N LYS A 126 -2.58 -11.36 8.72
CA LYS A 126 -1.72 -10.66 9.68
C LYS A 126 -0.30 -10.62 9.15
N THR A 127 0.29 -9.45 9.16
CA THR A 127 1.65 -9.20 8.68
C THR A 127 2.33 -8.23 9.64
N SER A 128 3.57 -8.49 10.00
CA SER A 128 4.40 -7.53 10.76
C SER A 128 5.38 -6.86 9.81
N LEU A 129 5.40 -5.54 9.83
CA LEU A 129 6.33 -4.71 9.07
C LEU A 129 7.19 -3.92 10.05
N THR A 130 8.39 -3.57 9.63
CA THR A 130 9.32 -2.79 10.46
C THR A 130 9.38 -1.36 9.96
N PHE A 131 9.06 -0.41 10.83
CA PHE A 131 9.25 1.02 10.63
C PHE A 131 10.25 1.53 11.67
N ASP A 132 11.30 2.20 11.23
CA ASP A 132 12.36 2.75 12.11
C ASP A 132 12.86 1.74 13.19
N GLY A 133 13.01 0.49 12.80
CA GLY A 133 13.45 -0.59 13.70
C GLY A 133 12.36 -1.16 14.62
N GLU A 134 11.14 -0.60 14.63
CA GLU A 134 10.01 -1.09 15.40
C GLU A 134 9.04 -1.93 14.57
N ASN A 135 8.50 -2.99 15.18
CA ASN A 135 7.54 -3.87 14.53
C ASN A 135 6.12 -3.33 14.65
N THR A 136 5.52 -3.05 13.50
CA THR A 136 4.13 -2.61 13.36
C THR A 136 3.27 -3.70 12.75
N ASN A 137 2.13 -3.96 13.35
CA ASN A 137 1.22 -5.02 12.91
C ASN A 137 0.19 -4.50 11.91
N PHE A 138 0.03 -5.26 10.83
CA PHE A 138 -0.95 -5.00 9.78
C PHE A 138 -1.93 -6.17 9.63
N TYR A 139 -3.09 -5.86 9.05
CA TYR A 139 -4.03 -6.88 8.58
C TYR A 139 -4.52 -6.54 7.17
N PHE A 140 -4.28 -7.46 6.23
CA PHE A 140 -4.74 -7.37 4.85
C PHE A 140 -5.84 -8.41 4.60
N GLU A 141 -6.90 -8.05 3.89
CA GLU A 141 -8.04 -8.94 3.64
C GLU A 141 -7.60 -10.24 2.96
N LYS A 142 -8.09 -11.37 3.48
CA LYS A 142 -7.67 -12.71 3.01
C LYS A 142 -8.39 -13.16 1.76
N SER A 143 -9.60 -12.65 1.51
CA SER A 143 -10.48 -13.14 0.44
C SER A 143 -11.47 -12.08 -0.03
N GLY A 144 -12.27 -12.44 -1.03
CA GLY A 144 -13.33 -11.57 -1.57
C GLY A 144 -12.81 -10.48 -2.49
N GLY A 145 -13.67 -9.53 -2.83
CA GLY A 145 -13.34 -8.41 -3.72
C GLY A 145 -12.27 -7.45 -3.18
N LYS A 146 -12.03 -7.48 -1.87
CA LYS A 146 -11.01 -6.65 -1.20
C LYS A 146 -9.73 -7.44 -0.85
N LYS A 147 -9.56 -8.66 -1.38
CA LYS A 147 -8.39 -9.49 -1.07
C LYS A 147 -7.07 -8.71 -1.26
N GLY A 148 -6.26 -8.70 -0.21
CA GLY A 148 -4.98 -7.99 -0.14
C GLY A 148 -5.09 -6.53 0.30
N ALA A 149 -6.28 -5.94 0.33
CA ALA A 149 -6.45 -4.58 0.81
C ALA A 149 -6.30 -4.50 2.34
N GLY A 150 -5.62 -3.47 2.83
CA GLY A 150 -5.51 -3.18 4.25
C GLY A 150 -6.89 -2.89 4.85
N VAL A 151 -7.17 -3.49 6.01
CA VAL A 151 -8.43 -3.28 6.73
C VAL A 151 -8.49 -1.85 7.27
N THR A 152 -9.64 -1.21 7.13
CA THR A 152 -9.99 0.02 7.85
C THR A 152 -11.23 -0.26 8.68
N GLY A 153 -11.15 0.03 9.99
CA GLY A 153 -12.21 -0.25 10.95
C GLY A 153 -11.90 -1.39 11.89
N GLU A 154 -12.93 -1.88 12.56
CA GLU A 154 -12.80 -2.93 13.56
C GLU A 154 -12.71 -4.32 12.92
N LYS A 155 -11.75 -5.10 13.37
CA LYS A 155 -11.59 -6.52 13.03
C LYS A 155 -10.96 -7.28 14.19
N ASP A 156 -11.57 -8.40 14.59
CA ASP A 156 -11.13 -9.23 15.72
C ASP A 156 -10.91 -8.42 17.00
N ASN A 157 -11.85 -7.52 17.33
CA ASN A 157 -11.79 -6.58 18.47
C ASN A 157 -10.55 -5.66 18.47
N LYS A 158 -10.04 -5.35 17.31
CA LYS A 158 -8.92 -4.43 17.08
C LYS A 158 -9.28 -3.42 16.01
N LEU A 159 -8.78 -2.20 16.15
CA LEU A 159 -9.04 -1.12 15.21
C LEU A 159 -7.85 -0.94 14.29
N TYR A 160 -8.14 -0.78 13.00
CA TYR A 160 -7.14 -0.63 11.94
C TYR A 160 -7.42 0.61 11.09
N GLN A 161 -6.36 1.22 10.58
CA GLN A 161 -6.41 2.21 9.51
C GLN A 161 -5.55 1.76 8.34
N SER A 162 -6.18 1.53 7.19
CA SER A 162 -5.48 1.10 5.95
C SER A 162 -4.55 -0.11 6.14
N GLY A 163 -4.95 -1.02 7.02
CA GLY A 163 -4.21 -2.22 7.40
C GLY A 163 -3.43 -2.09 8.70
N MET A 164 -2.95 -0.90 9.08
CA MET A 164 -2.16 -0.72 10.29
C MET A 164 -3.01 -0.80 11.55
N LEU A 165 -2.56 -1.61 12.52
CA LEU A 165 -3.19 -1.70 13.84
C LEU A 165 -2.97 -0.41 14.62
N LEU A 166 -4.07 0.24 15.01
CA LEU A 166 -4.04 1.38 15.91
C LEU A 166 -3.94 0.89 17.34
N LYS A 167 -2.79 1.07 17.95
CA LYS A 167 -2.48 0.70 19.35
C LYS A 167 -1.89 1.86 20.10
N ALA A 168 -1.97 1.82 21.43
CA ALA A 168 -1.22 2.73 22.28
C ALA A 168 0.29 2.54 22.08
N ASN A 169 1.09 3.57 22.28
CA ASN A 169 2.53 3.46 22.33
C ASN A 169 2.96 2.59 23.51
N SER A 170 4.21 2.12 23.51
CA SER A 170 4.73 1.22 24.56
C SER A 170 4.59 1.77 25.98
N ASP A 171 4.68 3.07 26.14
CA ASP A 171 4.66 3.77 27.41
C ASP A 171 3.24 4.24 27.83
N ASP A 172 2.26 4.09 26.92
CA ASP A 172 0.88 4.52 27.10
C ASP A 172 -0.03 3.36 27.47
N LYS A 173 -0.94 3.59 28.42
CA LYS A 173 -1.97 2.60 28.80
C LYS A 173 -3.10 2.50 27.79
N TYR A 174 -3.37 3.57 27.04
CA TYR A 174 -4.43 3.67 26.03
C TYR A 174 -4.07 4.72 24.99
N THR A 175 -4.69 4.61 23.83
CA THR A 175 -4.68 5.66 22.82
C THR A 175 -6.10 6.13 22.56
N VAL A 176 -6.25 7.38 22.17
CA VAL A 176 -7.52 7.94 21.70
C VAL A 176 -7.51 7.98 20.20
N VAL A 177 -8.59 7.46 19.61
CA VAL A 177 -8.77 7.45 18.18
C VAL A 177 -10.03 8.23 17.83
N ASP A 178 -9.89 9.25 17.00
CA ASP A 178 -11.02 9.95 16.41
C ASP A 178 -11.48 9.23 15.14
N LYS A 179 -12.81 9.21 14.94
CA LYS A 179 -13.45 8.61 13.78
C LYS A 179 -14.08 9.70 12.93
N GLU A 180 -13.51 9.94 11.77
CA GLU A 180 -14.08 10.84 10.78
C GLU A 180 -14.94 10.10 9.77
N THR A 181 -16.10 10.68 9.43
CA THR A 181 -17.02 10.14 8.44
C THR A 181 -16.95 10.97 7.16
N HIS A 182 -16.66 10.31 6.05
CA HIS A 182 -16.63 10.90 4.72
C HIS A 182 -17.84 10.41 3.92
N ILE A 183 -18.57 11.32 3.30
CA ILE A 183 -19.75 11.01 2.50
C ILE A 183 -19.45 11.41 1.06
N ASN A 184 -19.46 10.44 0.15
CA ASN A 184 -19.27 10.68 -1.26
C ASN A 184 -20.56 11.22 -1.91
N VAL A 185 -20.43 11.73 -3.13
CA VAL A 185 -21.53 12.29 -3.92
C VAL A 185 -22.68 11.29 -4.14
N ASP A 186 -22.36 10.00 -4.23
CA ASP A 186 -23.32 8.90 -4.36
C ASP A 186 -24.00 8.49 -3.03
N GLY A 187 -23.65 9.16 -1.93
CA GLY A 187 -24.15 8.87 -0.58
C GLY A 187 -23.42 7.74 0.15
N SER A 188 -22.41 7.11 -0.46
CA SER A 188 -21.59 6.11 0.22
C SER A 188 -20.79 6.73 1.34
N LYS A 189 -20.64 5.98 2.46
CA LYS A 189 -19.95 6.44 3.65
C LYS A 189 -18.64 5.67 3.82
N TYR A 190 -17.59 6.41 4.06
CA TYR A 190 -16.27 5.89 4.37
C TYR A 190 -15.78 6.49 5.69
N TYR A 191 -14.83 5.82 6.32
CA TYR A 191 -14.33 6.22 7.62
C TYR A 191 -12.81 6.29 7.58
N THR A 192 -12.25 7.28 8.27
CA THR A 192 -10.84 7.32 8.65
C THR A 192 -10.72 7.39 10.16
N TYR A 193 -9.69 6.80 10.71
CA TYR A 193 -9.43 6.72 12.13
C TYR A 193 -8.10 7.37 12.44
N THR A 194 -8.14 8.51 13.13
CA THR A 194 -6.95 9.29 13.47
C THR A 194 -6.51 8.96 14.89
N LYS A 195 -5.30 8.47 15.06
CA LYS A 195 -4.67 8.31 16.35
C LYS A 195 -4.27 9.70 16.88
N LEU A 196 -4.79 10.10 18.01
CA LEU A 196 -4.42 11.37 18.63
C LEU A 196 -3.11 11.21 19.39
N ALA A 197 -2.14 12.06 19.07
CA ALA A 197 -0.79 12.02 19.63
C ALA A 197 -0.78 12.32 21.15
N ASP A 198 -1.78 13.04 21.64
CA ASP A 198 -1.89 13.43 23.05
C ASP A 198 -3.31 13.19 23.57
N ALA A 199 -3.51 12.01 24.15
CA ALA A 199 -4.76 11.65 24.80
C ALA A 199 -5.08 12.56 25.98
N GLU A 200 -4.07 13.12 26.66
CA GLU A 200 -4.27 14.04 27.78
C GLU A 200 -4.77 15.40 27.29
N ALA A 201 -4.24 15.93 26.19
CA ALA A 201 -4.73 17.15 25.56
C ALA A 201 -6.18 16.98 25.08
N PHE A 202 -6.53 15.83 24.49
CA PHE A 202 -7.90 15.51 24.11
C PHE A 202 -8.83 15.51 25.34
N MET A 203 -8.46 14.82 26.40
CA MET A 203 -9.27 14.77 27.65
C MET A 203 -9.44 16.12 28.27
N LYS A 204 -8.45 17.00 28.20
CA LYS A 204 -8.55 18.40 28.64
C LYS A 204 -9.54 19.18 27.77
N SER A 205 -9.49 19.00 26.44
CA SER A 205 -10.40 19.68 25.50
C SER A 205 -11.88 19.30 25.74
N VAL A 206 -12.14 18.03 26.02
CA VAL A 206 -13.49 17.53 26.30
C VAL A 206 -14.02 18.13 27.61
N LYS A 207 -13.20 18.23 28.65
CA LYS A 207 -13.57 18.84 29.93
C LYS A 207 -13.88 20.35 29.84
N VAL A 208 -13.24 21.05 28.90
CA VAL A 208 -13.48 22.49 28.67
C VAL A 208 -14.79 22.72 27.90
N ASN A 209 -15.22 21.80 27.06
CA ASN A 209 -16.35 21.97 26.16
C ASN A 209 -17.67 21.33 26.64
N GLY A 210 -17.75 20.66 27.77
CA GLY A 210 -18.98 19.97 28.12
C GLY A 210 -19.02 19.28 29.48
N GLY A 211 -18.11 19.57 30.35
CA GLY A 211 -18.06 18.98 31.69
C GLY A 211 -18.50 19.92 32.76
#